data_ac1a79416d00ce9803a7434dfe4fa4df
#
_entry.id   ac1a79416d00ce9803a7434dfe4fa4df
#
_cell.length_a   1.000
_cell.length_b   1.000
_cell.length_c   1.000
_cell.angle_alpha   90.00
_cell.angle_beta   90.00
_cell.angle_gamma   90.00
#
_symmetry.space_group_name_H-M   'P 1'
#
loop_
_entity.id
_entity.type
_entity.pdbx_description
1 polymer ?
#
loop_
_entity_poly.entity_id
_entity_poly.type
_entity_poly.pdbx_seq_one_letter_code
_entity_poly.pdbx_strand_id
1 'polypeptide(L)'
;MCMNQGNKNKIAIIGHTKGIGKAIANLYRKKKYTVVGLSSSNGYDLQCSQVEIMEQLDDCRLIVINAYVGRGQMTLLKRIYGKYLFENKKVVVITSTSGTPIGADEELDNPEYVDYCKNKKTLIGYIEELQQELLNKPLSVYDVCPDVVDTDMTKGLWEDLPKLKADEVAEAVRY
;
A
#
# COMPACT_ATOMS: atom_id res chain seq x y z
N MET A 1 5.77 13.16 -31.12
CA MET A 1 5.62 12.21 -30.01
C MET A 1 4.31 12.53 -29.29
N CYS A 2 3.26 11.76 -29.50
CA CYS A 2 2.00 11.92 -28.77
C CYS A 2 2.28 11.46 -27.33
N MET A 3 2.31 12.39 -26.38
CA MET A 3 2.26 12.05 -24.98
C MET A 3 0.92 11.35 -24.73
N ASN A 4 1.00 10.07 -24.40
CA ASN A 4 -0.15 9.28 -23.99
C ASN A 4 -0.72 9.96 -22.73
N GLN A 5 -1.81 10.71 -22.88
CA GLN A 5 -2.55 11.22 -21.73
C GLN A 5 -3.25 10.02 -21.09
N GLY A 6 -2.48 9.23 -20.34
CA GLY A 6 -2.99 8.12 -19.56
C GLY A 6 -4.23 8.56 -18.81
N ASN A 7 -5.24 7.72 -18.83
CA ASN A 7 -6.56 7.98 -18.29
C ASN A 7 -6.44 8.51 -16.84
N LYS A 8 -6.59 9.83 -16.65
CA LYS A 8 -6.35 10.57 -15.39
C LYS A 8 -7.13 9.99 -14.20
N ASN A 9 -8.10 9.12 -14.47
CA ASN A 9 -9.00 8.52 -13.49
C ASN A 9 -8.75 7.02 -13.26
N LYS A 10 -7.56 6.48 -13.59
CA LYS A 10 -7.24 5.08 -13.39
C LYS A 10 -6.31 4.91 -12.18
N ILE A 11 -6.69 4.04 -11.27
CA ILE A 11 -5.88 3.73 -10.07
C ILE A 11 -5.67 2.22 -9.94
N ALA A 12 -4.50 1.83 -9.45
CA ALA A 12 -4.21 0.44 -9.09
C ALA A 12 -4.26 0.26 -7.57
N ILE A 13 -4.86 -0.84 -7.12
CA ILE A 13 -4.89 -1.19 -5.69
C ILE A 13 -4.44 -2.64 -5.54
N ILE A 14 -3.26 -2.81 -4.98
CA ILE A 14 -2.69 -4.12 -4.66
C ILE A 14 -3.25 -4.57 -3.31
N GLY A 15 -4.03 -5.66 -3.30
CA GLY A 15 -4.75 -6.14 -2.12
C GLY A 15 -6.14 -5.52 -1.96
N HIS A 16 -6.91 -5.43 -3.04
CA HIS A 16 -8.20 -4.73 -3.13
C HIS A 16 -9.44 -5.52 -2.64
N THR A 17 -9.30 -6.77 -2.23
CA THR A 17 -10.45 -7.68 -2.04
C THR A 17 -11.03 -7.67 -0.63
N LYS A 18 -10.25 -7.29 0.37
CA LYS A 18 -10.64 -7.32 1.78
C LYS A 18 -10.13 -6.08 2.54
N GLY A 19 -10.67 -5.85 3.73
CA GLY A 19 -10.23 -4.85 4.69
C GLY A 19 -10.03 -3.46 4.07
N ILE A 20 -8.92 -2.83 4.40
CA ILE A 20 -8.55 -1.47 3.96
C ILE A 20 -8.56 -1.35 2.43
N GLY A 21 -7.96 -2.29 1.72
CA GLY A 21 -7.90 -2.24 0.25
C GLY A 21 -9.27 -2.30 -0.41
N LYS A 22 -10.22 -3.06 0.14
CA LYS A 22 -11.62 -3.08 -0.32
C LYS A 22 -12.31 -1.75 -0.08
N ALA A 23 -12.09 -1.15 1.09
CA ALA A 23 -12.66 0.16 1.43
C ALA A 23 -12.13 1.24 0.47
N ILE A 24 -10.82 1.28 0.19
CA ILE A 24 -10.21 2.17 -0.79
C ILE A 24 -10.81 1.94 -2.19
N ALA A 25 -10.92 0.68 -2.64
CA ALA A 25 -11.50 0.36 -3.94
C ALA A 25 -12.94 0.86 -4.06
N ASN A 26 -13.75 0.68 -3.03
CA ASN A 26 -15.13 1.15 -3.00
C ASN A 26 -15.22 2.69 -3.02
N LEU A 27 -14.37 3.36 -2.24
CA LEU A 27 -14.31 4.83 -2.21
C LEU A 27 -14.02 5.40 -3.60
N TYR A 28 -13.00 4.87 -4.28
CA TYR A 28 -12.64 5.36 -5.61
C TYR A 28 -13.64 5.00 -6.70
N ARG A 29 -14.29 3.82 -6.64
CA ARG A 29 -15.40 3.48 -7.54
C ARG A 29 -16.59 4.45 -7.38
N LYS A 30 -16.94 4.81 -6.14
CA LYS A 30 -17.97 5.84 -5.87
C LYS A 30 -17.61 7.19 -6.50
N LYS A 31 -16.33 7.54 -6.53
CA LYS A 31 -15.81 8.74 -7.20
C LYS A 31 -15.63 8.61 -8.71
N LYS A 32 -16.13 7.54 -9.32
CA LYS A 32 -16.06 7.28 -10.77
C LYS A 32 -14.65 7.06 -11.33
N TYR A 33 -13.72 6.61 -10.49
CA TYR A 33 -12.42 6.15 -10.96
C TYR A 33 -12.49 4.72 -11.50
N THR A 34 -11.68 4.42 -12.51
CA THR A 34 -11.43 3.06 -12.96
C THR A 34 -10.43 2.41 -11.98
N VAL A 35 -10.89 1.40 -11.25
CA VAL A 35 -10.07 0.68 -10.26
C VAL A 35 -9.51 -0.59 -10.87
N VAL A 36 -8.19 -0.67 -11.01
CA VAL A 36 -7.44 -1.88 -11.33
C VAL A 36 -7.12 -2.58 -10.02
N GLY A 37 -7.89 -3.60 -9.70
CA GLY A 37 -7.70 -4.37 -8.48
C GLY A 37 -6.77 -5.56 -8.71
N LEU A 38 -5.69 -5.66 -7.95
CA LEU A 38 -4.67 -6.70 -8.06
C LEU A 38 -4.56 -7.43 -6.72
N SER A 39 -4.72 -8.75 -6.72
CA SER A 39 -4.65 -9.59 -5.51
C SER A 39 -4.37 -11.04 -5.86
N SER A 40 -3.95 -11.83 -4.90
CA SER A 40 -3.73 -13.27 -5.09
C SER A 40 -5.00 -13.99 -5.58
N SER A 41 -6.19 -13.54 -5.18
CA SER A 41 -7.45 -14.14 -5.61
C SER A 41 -7.77 -13.95 -7.11
N ASN A 42 -7.11 -13.02 -7.79
CA ASN A 42 -7.25 -12.83 -9.23
C ASN A 42 -5.90 -12.95 -9.98
N GLY A 43 -4.96 -13.73 -9.42
CA GLY A 43 -3.72 -14.11 -10.09
C GLY A 43 -2.53 -13.17 -9.87
N TYR A 44 -2.67 -12.14 -9.04
CA TYR A 44 -1.61 -11.17 -8.76
C TYR A 44 -1.10 -11.33 -7.32
N ASP A 45 -0.28 -12.35 -7.11
CA ASP A 45 0.38 -12.55 -5.82
C ASP A 45 1.56 -11.58 -5.66
N LEU A 46 1.57 -10.84 -4.55
CA LEU A 46 2.59 -9.81 -4.28
C LEU A 46 4.01 -10.42 -4.14
N GLN A 47 4.13 -11.69 -3.81
CA GLN A 47 5.43 -12.36 -3.68
C GLN A 47 5.95 -12.92 -5.01
N CYS A 48 5.05 -13.47 -5.85
CA CYS A 48 5.42 -14.24 -7.03
C CYS A 48 5.15 -13.52 -8.36
N SER A 49 4.15 -12.63 -8.41
CA SER A 49 3.64 -12.02 -9.66
C SER A 49 4.01 -10.55 -9.81
N GLN A 50 5.18 -10.15 -9.32
CA GLN A 50 5.55 -8.72 -9.35
C GLN A 50 5.76 -8.14 -10.75
N VAL A 51 6.16 -8.96 -11.72
CA VAL A 51 6.32 -8.53 -13.12
C VAL A 51 4.96 -8.24 -13.72
N GLU A 52 4.02 -9.16 -13.57
CA GLU A 52 2.64 -9.05 -14.04
C GLU A 52 1.90 -7.88 -13.35
N ILE A 53 2.16 -7.67 -12.06
CA ILE A 53 1.65 -6.49 -11.35
C ILE A 53 2.19 -5.21 -12.00
N MET A 54 3.49 -5.11 -12.25
CA MET A 54 4.10 -3.93 -12.85
C MET A 54 3.54 -3.59 -14.24
N GLU A 55 3.17 -4.59 -15.05
CA GLU A 55 2.53 -4.39 -16.35
C GLU A 55 1.15 -3.71 -16.23
N GLN A 56 0.42 -3.97 -15.14
CA GLN A 56 -0.89 -3.36 -14.89
C GLN A 56 -0.80 -1.90 -14.41
N LEU A 57 0.39 -1.43 -14.00
CA LEU A 57 0.56 -0.10 -13.40
C LEU A 57 0.81 1.01 -14.43
N ASP A 58 1.14 0.70 -15.67
CA ASP A 58 1.60 1.68 -16.67
C ASP A 58 0.61 2.83 -16.86
N ASP A 59 -0.66 2.54 -17.00
CA ASP A 59 -1.71 3.54 -17.19
C ASP A 59 -2.28 4.14 -15.88
N CYS A 60 -1.82 3.68 -14.72
CA CYS A 60 -2.33 4.12 -13.43
C CYS A 60 -1.55 5.33 -12.93
N ARG A 61 -2.27 6.39 -12.56
CA ARG A 61 -1.68 7.58 -11.97
C ARG A 61 -1.50 7.47 -10.46
N LEU A 62 -2.39 6.77 -9.80
CA LEU A 62 -2.31 6.45 -8.38
C LEU A 62 -2.14 4.93 -8.22
N ILE A 63 -1.18 4.54 -7.41
CA ILE A 63 -0.88 3.16 -7.07
C ILE A 63 -0.97 3.02 -5.55
N VAL A 64 -1.82 2.12 -5.06
CA VAL A 64 -1.95 1.83 -3.63
C VAL A 64 -1.40 0.44 -3.35
N ILE A 65 -0.36 0.36 -2.53
CA ILE A 65 0.25 -0.90 -2.09
C ILE A 65 -0.30 -1.22 -0.70
N ASN A 66 -1.38 -2.02 -0.64
CA ASN A 66 -2.05 -2.39 0.61
C ASN A 66 -1.74 -3.83 1.04
N ALA A 67 -1.68 -4.79 0.13
CA ALA A 67 -1.41 -6.18 0.47
C ALA A 67 -0.07 -6.34 1.20
N TYR A 68 -0.06 -7.21 2.23
CA TYR A 68 1.16 -7.57 2.95
C TYR A 68 1.48 -9.06 2.71
N VAL A 69 2.68 -9.33 2.25
CA VAL A 69 3.29 -10.67 2.18
C VAL A 69 4.81 -10.49 2.38
N GLY A 70 5.30 -10.75 3.57
CA GLY A 70 6.71 -10.62 3.90
C GLY A 70 7.31 -9.29 3.40
N ARG A 71 8.35 -9.35 2.57
CA ARG A 71 9.02 -8.18 1.97
C ARG A 71 8.40 -7.71 0.64
N GLY A 72 7.26 -8.27 0.23
CA GLY A 72 6.64 -8.00 -1.08
C GLY A 72 6.34 -6.52 -1.33
N GLN A 73 5.86 -5.78 -0.32
CA GLN A 73 5.61 -4.34 -0.43
C GLN A 73 6.90 -3.57 -0.77
N MET A 74 7.98 -3.85 -0.05
CA MET A 74 9.29 -3.23 -0.27
C MET A 74 9.82 -3.53 -1.68
N THR A 75 9.75 -4.79 -2.10
CA THR A 75 10.25 -5.21 -3.41
C THR A 75 9.47 -4.55 -4.53
N LEU A 76 8.14 -4.49 -4.42
CA LEU A 76 7.29 -3.81 -5.40
C LEU A 76 7.59 -2.30 -5.45
N LEU A 77 7.73 -1.65 -4.29
CA LEU A 77 8.04 -0.22 -4.22
C LEU A 77 9.38 0.10 -4.89
N LYS A 78 10.41 -0.74 -4.71
CA LYS A 78 11.70 -0.61 -5.40
C LYS A 78 11.57 -0.72 -6.92
N ARG A 79 10.74 -1.64 -7.41
CA ARG A 79 10.47 -1.79 -8.85
C ARG A 79 9.73 -0.56 -9.42
N ILE A 80 8.75 -0.07 -8.69
CA ILE A 80 7.99 1.14 -9.05
C ILE A 80 8.92 2.35 -9.13
N TYR A 81 9.77 2.54 -8.12
CA TYR A 81 10.78 3.59 -8.12
C TYR A 81 11.69 3.51 -9.34
N GLY A 82 12.28 2.33 -9.60
CA GLY A 82 13.19 2.14 -10.74
C GLY A 82 12.55 2.38 -12.11
N LYS A 83 11.26 2.03 -12.27
CA LYS A 83 10.55 2.17 -13.55
C LYS A 83 9.98 3.57 -13.76
N TYR A 84 9.40 4.17 -12.71
CA TYR A 84 8.55 5.36 -12.86
C TYR A 84 9.13 6.65 -12.26
N LEU A 85 10.44 6.69 -11.93
CA LEU A 85 11.11 7.84 -11.32
C LEU A 85 10.83 9.18 -12.01
N PHE A 86 10.71 9.17 -13.34
CA PHE A 86 10.47 10.35 -14.18
C PHE A 86 9.02 10.46 -14.69
N GLU A 87 8.10 9.71 -14.11
CA GLU A 87 6.69 9.75 -14.48
C GLU A 87 5.84 10.41 -13.39
N ASN A 88 4.82 11.17 -13.81
CA ASN A 88 3.88 11.80 -12.87
C ASN A 88 2.93 10.75 -12.29
N LYS A 89 3.41 10.00 -11.32
CA LYS A 89 2.64 9.00 -10.59
C LYS A 89 2.72 9.26 -9.08
N LYS A 90 1.67 8.83 -8.39
CA LYS A 90 1.64 8.80 -6.93
C LYS A 90 1.52 7.39 -6.42
N VAL A 91 2.30 7.09 -5.41
CA VAL A 91 2.29 5.80 -4.71
C VAL A 91 1.90 6.05 -3.26
N VAL A 92 0.90 5.33 -2.80
CA VAL A 92 0.52 5.29 -1.38
C VAL A 92 0.76 3.88 -0.87
N VAL A 93 1.53 3.75 0.18
CA VAL A 93 1.84 2.47 0.82
C VAL A 93 1.10 2.41 2.15
N ILE A 94 0.33 1.34 2.38
CA ILE A 94 -0.27 1.09 3.69
C ILE A 94 0.77 0.41 4.57
N THR A 95 1.30 1.18 5.51
CA THR A 95 2.28 0.72 6.51
C THR A 95 1.57 0.24 7.79
N SER A 96 2.10 0.47 8.97
CA SER A 96 1.46 0.18 10.25
C SER A 96 2.24 0.83 11.37
N THR A 97 1.56 1.28 12.42
CA THR A 97 2.20 1.74 13.66
C THR A 97 3.06 0.66 14.31
N SER A 98 2.78 -0.63 14.06
CA SER A 98 3.64 -1.75 14.48
C SER A 98 5.08 -1.69 13.94
N GLY A 99 5.33 -0.90 12.89
CA GLY A 99 6.67 -0.63 12.37
C GLY A 99 7.35 0.59 13.01
N THR A 100 6.67 1.29 13.89
CA THR A 100 7.20 2.46 14.60
C THR A 100 7.68 2.09 16.00
N PRO A 101 8.54 2.92 16.65
CA PRO A 101 8.96 2.69 18.04
C PRO A 101 7.79 2.68 19.04
N ILE A 102 6.66 3.30 18.71
CA ILE A 102 5.48 3.40 19.59
C ILE A 102 4.63 2.14 19.55
N GLY A 103 4.59 1.47 18.39
CA GLY A 103 3.71 0.31 18.16
C GLY A 103 4.41 -1.05 18.20
N ALA A 104 5.72 -1.07 18.42
CA ALA A 104 6.48 -2.30 18.56
C ALA A 104 6.36 -2.84 19.99
N ASP A 105 5.29 -3.58 20.28
CA ASP A 105 5.22 -4.40 21.48
C ASP A 105 6.23 -5.54 21.33
N GLU A 106 7.42 -5.36 21.93
CA GLU A 106 8.50 -6.36 21.94
C GLU A 106 8.13 -7.61 22.79
N GLU A 107 7.02 -7.56 23.52
CA GLU A 107 6.57 -8.62 24.43
C GLU A 107 5.73 -9.73 23.77
N LEU A 108 5.38 -9.61 22.49
CA LEU A 108 4.63 -10.67 21.83
C LEU A 108 5.56 -11.80 21.39
N ASP A 109 5.47 -12.92 22.10
CA ASP A 109 6.14 -14.22 21.83
C ASP A 109 5.63 -14.88 20.51
N ASN A 110 5.32 -14.05 19.52
CA ASN A 110 4.83 -14.47 18.21
C ASN A 110 5.85 -14.10 17.11
N PRO A 111 6.65 -15.06 16.62
CA PRO A 111 7.67 -14.83 15.61
C PRO A 111 7.12 -14.20 14.32
N GLU A 112 5.91 -14.54 13.90
CA GLU A 112 5.29 -13.99 12.69
C GLU A 112 4.97 -12.50 12.87
N TYR A 113 4.51 -12.11 14.06
CA TYR A 113 4.26 -10.71 14.37
C TYR A 113 5.57 -9.91 14.47
N VAL A 114 6.61 -10.49 15.09
CA VAL A 114 7.95 -9.88 15.16
C VAL A 114 8.50 -9.63 13.76
N ASP A 115 8.37 -10.60 12.84
CA ASP A 115 8.78 -10.43 11.46
C ASP A 115 7.93 -9.40 10.70
N TYR A 116 6.63 -9.33 10.99
CA TYR A 116 5.75 -8.29 10.49
C TYR A 116 6.25 -6.89 10.90
N CYS A 117 6.50 -6.68 12.19
CA CYS A 117 7.01 -5.41 12.74
C CYS A 117 8.34 -5.00 12.09
N LYS A 118 9.30 -5.95 11.98
CA LYS A 118 10.59 -5.70 11.31
C LYS A 118 10.42 -5.31 9.85
N ASN A 119 9.55 -5.99 9.11
CA ASN A 119 9.30 -5.68 7.70
C ASN A 119 8.64 -4.31 7.54
N LYS A 120 7.68 -3.96 8.43
CA LYS A 120 7.03 -2.64 8.42
C LYS A 120 8.01 -1.52 8.78
N LYS A 121 8.85 -1.71 9.80
CA LYS A 121 9.90 -0.76 10.18
C LYS A 121 10.87 -0.50 9.02
N THR A 122 11.34 -1.55 8.37
CA THR A 122 12.24 -1.43 7.22
C THR A 122 11.57 -0.72 6.04
N LEU A 123 10.30 -0.98 5.81
CA LEU A 123 9.52 -0.33 4.75
C LEU A 123 9.33 1.17 5.02
N ILE A 124 9.00 1.56 6.25
CA ILE A 124 8.85 2.96 6.66
C ILE A 124 10.17 3.70 6.45
N GLY A 125 11.28 3.18 6.96
CA GLY A 125 12.59 3.82 6.77
C GLY A 125 12.95 3.99 5.28
N TYR A 126 12.65 3.01 4.43
CA TYR A 126 12.87 3.13 3.00
C TYR A 126 11.97 4.19 2.35
N ILE A 127 10.72 4.33 2.79
CA ILE A 127 9.83 5.38 2.29
C ILE A 127 10.35 6.77 2.67
N GLU A 128 10.84 6.93 3.90
CA GLU A 128 11.44 8.20 4.36
C GLU A 128 12.67 8.58 3.52
N GLU A 129 13.56 7.63 3.22
CA GLU A 129 14.69 7.84 2.31
C GLU A 129 14.22 8.24 0.90
N LEU A 130 13.24 7.51 0.34
CA LEU A 130 12.69 7.82 -0.98
C LEU A 130 12.04 9.22 -1.04
N GLN A 131 11.34 9.64 0.00
CA GLN A 131 10.72 10.96 0.06
C GLN A 131 11.76 12.09 -0.06
N GLN A 132 12.95 11.91 0.53
CA GLN A 132 14.05 12.85 0.37
C GLN A 132 14.64 12.85 -1.06
N GLU A 133 14.84 11.68 -1.65
CA GLU A 133 15.35 11.54 -3.01
C GLU A 133 14.38 12.05 -4.07
N LEU A 134 13.07 11.95 -3.80
CA LEU A 134 12.01 12.33 -4.73
C LEU A 134 11.65 13.83 -4.66
N LEU A 135 12.33 14.62 -3.82
CA LEU A 135 12.15 16.06 -3.83
C LEU A 135 12.42 16.60 -5.25
N ASN A 136 11.45 17.31 -5.81
CA ASN A 136 11.49 17.84 -7.18
C ASN A 136 11.43 16.78 -8.31
N LYS A 137 11.01 15.56 -8.01
CA LYS A 137 10.69 14.52 -9.02
C LYS A 137 9.18 14.43 -9.26
N PRO A 138 8.78 13.98 -10.46
CA PRO A 138 7.35 13.80 -10.77
C PRO A 138 6.72 12.60 -10.07
N LEU A 139 7.50 11.58 -9.73
CA LEU A 139 7.05 10.48 -8.86
C LEU A 139 6.97 10.97 -7.42
N SER A 140 5.91 10.63 -6.72
CA SER A 140 5.78 10.88 -5.28
C SER A 140 5.35 9.61 -4.55
N VAL A 141 5.91 9.41 -3.35
CA VAL A 141 5.64 8.26 -2.48
C VAL A 141 5.19 8.78 -1.12
N TYR A 142 4.08 8.23 -0.64
CA TYR A 142 3.51 8.52 0.67
C TYR A 142 3.22 7.23 1.40
N ASP A 143 3.25 7.26 2.72
CA ASP A 143 2.69 6.19 3.53
C ASP A 143 1.42 6.64 4.24
N VAL A 144 0.56 5.69 4.49
CA VAL A 144 -0.53 5.78 5.46
C VAL A 144 -0.25 4.73 6.51
N CYS A 145 -0.01 5.18 7.73
CA CYS A 145 0.45 4.38 8.86
C CYS A 145 -0.70 4.21 9.88
N PRO A 146 -1.66 3.29 9.62
CA PRO A 146 -2.78 3.08 10.54
C PRO A 146 -2.32 2.35 11.80
N ASP A 147 -3.02 2.61 12.87
CA ASP A 147 -3.06 1.76 14.06
C ASP A 147 -3.93 0.52 13.82
N VAL A 148 -4.37 -0.17 14.86
CA VAL A 148 -5.19 -1.37 14.71
C VAL A 148 -6.49 -1.06 13.96
N VAL A 149 -6.72 -1.76 12.86
CA VAL A 149 -7.90 -1.59 12.00
C VAL A 149 -8.78 -2.81 12.12
N ASP A 150 -10.08 -2.60 12.28
CA ASP A 150 -11.08 -3.69 12.33
C ASP A 150 -11.20 -4.36 10.96
N THR A 151 -10.53 -5.49 10.82
CA THR A 151 -10.46 -6.31 9.60
C THR A 151 -10.34 -7.79 9.96
N ASP A 152 -10.49 -8.66 8.97
CA ASP A 152 -10.29 -10.11 9.17
C ASP A 152 -8.90 -10.43 9.76
N MET A 153 -7.88 -9.61 9.48
CA MET A 153 -6.51 -9.80 9.96
C MET A 153 -6.38 -9.58 11.48
N THR A 154 -7.20 -8.69 12.05
CA THR A 154 -7.16 -8.30 13.46
C THR A 154 -8.31 -8.88 14.26
N LYS A 155 -9.10 -9.77 13.65
CA LYS A 155 -10.24 -10.42 14.30
C LYS A 155 -9.74 -11.34 15.43
N GLY A 156 -10.28 -11.13 16.64
CA GLY A 156 -9.85 -11.86 17.84
C GLY A 156 -8.54 -11.38 18.45
N LEU A 157 -7.90 -10.34 17.87
CA LEU A 157 -6.71 -9.71 18.42
C LEU A 157 -7.07 -8.34 18.98
N TRP A 158 -6.44 -7.96 20.10
CA TRP A 158 -6.59 -6.62 20.72
C TRP A 158 -8.06 -6.20 20.88
N GLU A 159 -8.91 -7.10 21.42
CA GLU A 159 -10.36 -6.86 21.54
C GLU A 159 -10.69 -5.69 22.49
N ASP A 160 -9.82 -5.43 23.46
CA ASP A 160 -9.96 -4.35 24.43
C ASP A 160 -9.48 -2.99 23.90
N LEU A 161 -8.87 -2.94 22.71
CA LEU A 161 -8.40 -1.69 22.11
C LEU A 161 -9.41 -1.12 21.12
N PRO A 162 -9.54 0.22 21.06
CA PRO A 162 -10.32 0.86 20.02
C PRO A 162 -9.68 0.59 18.65
N LYS A 163 -10.48 0.11 17.69
CA LYS A 163 -10.02 -0.17 16.34
C LYS A 163 -10.55 0.87 15.36
N LEU A 164 -9.68 1.30 14.46
CA LEU A 164 -10.08 2.14 13.32
C LEU A 164 -10.97 1.33 12.36
N LYS A 165 -11.90 2.01 11.69
CA LYS A 165 -12.63 1.40 10.59
C LYS A 165 -11.83 1.46 9.29
N ALA A 166 -11.96 0.43 8.45
CA ALA A 166 -11.29 0.42 7.16
C ALA A 166 -11.64 1.63 6.26
N ASP A 167 -12.87 2.14 6.38
CA ASP A 167 -13.32 3.33 5.65
C ASP A 167 -12.62 4.61 6.12
N GLU A 168 -12.28 4.72 7.42
CA GLU A 168 -11.51 5.86 7.95
C GLU A 168 -10.10 5.88 7.37
N VAL A 169 -9.46 4.72 7.28
CA VAL A 169 -8.13 4.59 6.63
C VAL A 169 -8.23 4.88 5.13
N ALA A 170 -9.33 4.45 4.48
CA ALA A 170 -9.54 4.74 3.05
C ALA A 170 -9.69 6.24 2.78
N GLU A 171 -10.30 7.00 3.68
CA GLU A 171 -10.38 8.47 3.56
C GLU A 171 -9.00 9.14 3.69
N ALA A 172 -8.07 8.58 4.46
CA ALA A 172 -6.69 9.08 4.55
C ALA A 172 -5.92 8.89 3.22
N VAL A 173 -6.30 7.92 2.39
CA VAL A 173 -5.75 7.70 1.04
C VAL A 173 -6.38 8.65 0.00
N ARG A 174 -7.21 9.58 0.43
CA ARG A 174 -7.95 10.48 -0.45
C ARG A 174 -7.01 11.41 -1.21
N TYR A 175 -7.20 11.43 -2.52
CA TYR A 175 -6.43 12.20 -3.48
C TYR A 175 -7.26 13.33 -4.09
#